data_685f07abad50067c4122b39fdc823da7
#
_entry.id   685f07abad50067c4122b39fdc823da7
#
_cell.length_a   1.000
_cell.length_b   1.000
_cell.length_c   1.000
_cell.angle_alpha   90.00
_cell.angle_beta   90.00
_cell.angle_gamma   90.00
#
_symmetry.space_group_name_H-M   'P 1'
#
loop_
_entity.id
_entity.type
_entity.pdbx_description
1 polymer ?
#
loop_
_entity_poly.entity_id
_entity_poly.type
_entity_poly.pdbx_seq_one_letter_code
_entity_poly.pdbx_strand_id
1 'polypeptide(L)'
;MKKQACIALAALLMPALVLAQSRYQKKYDNSDQVSVEGTLDANGQRTGAWTWWYPNGKVSQQGTYQDGERSGIWTTYYKDGSRMSEECYGTGTSRSWHRNGDLKSEVSVENGKRNGLYRSWHDNGQKEEEFTYANGSREGKTTQWHRNGVMRFSGQYRNGELQGEATWYLTNGKPDMKGNLVDGEQDGNWTYYWHNTGKVGITGTYSKGKESGRWTYYYETGERWREGNYQDGKREGMWTTYYESGRKLHEGRYENGWEEGKWTAWYEDGKVDYYGTFRAGAKDGEWRGLYDDGTTRYIIHYLDDEKHGEEVRYYPNGKVEIRQNFKNGVLNGKYERYNEAGAPVEKGQFVDGEKEGKWSWYDGGREVYKATFSRGQEVK
;
A
#
# COMPACT_ATOMS: atom_id res chain seq x y z
N MET A 1 8.15 -10.73 47.61
CA MET A 1 6.80 -10.54 47.04
C MET A 1 6.20 -11.91 46.74
N LYS A 2 5.07 -12.25 47.34
CA LYS A 2 4.48 -13.59 47.27
C LYS A 2 3.80 -13.75 45.89
N LYS A 3 4.23 -14.75 45.12
CA LYS A 3 3.60 -15.18 43.84
C LYS A 3 2.24 -15.78 44.19
N GLN A 4 1.12 -15.16 43.75
CA GLN A 4 -0.20 -15.76 43.86
C GLN A 4 -0.57 -16.41 42.52
N ALA A 5 -0.77 -17.71 42.55
CA ALA A 5 -1.21 -18.48 41.38
C ALA A 5 -2.72 -18.34 41.18
N CYS A 6 -3.18 -18.17 39.97
CA CYS A 6 -4.62 -18.30 39.61
C CYS A 6 -5.06 -19.78 39.66
N ILE A 7 -4.98 -20.37 40.85
CA ILE A 7 -5.50 -21.71 41.13
C ILE A 7 -6.81 -21.52 41.90
N ALA A 8 -7.84 -22.23 41.51
CA ALA A 8 -9.07 -22.31 42.31
C ALA A 8 -8.73 -23.00 43.64
N LEU A 9 -8.47 -22.23 44.67
CA LEU A 9 -8.21 -22.77 46.01
C LEU A 9 -9.53 -23.02 46.70
N ALA A 10 -9.82 -24.29 47.01
CA ALA A 10 -10.82 -24.67 48.01
C ALA A 10 -10.35 -24.13 49.37
N ALA A 11 -11.16 -23.28 49.98
CA ALA A 11 -10.83 -22.64 51.26
C ALA A 11 -10.75 -23.65 52.40
N LEU A 12 -9.56 -23.80 52.98
CA LEU A 12 -9.35 -24.36 54.32
C LEU A 12 -9.62 -23.24 55.33
N LEU A 13 -10.65 -23.42 56.18
CA LEU A 13 -11.05 -22.54 57.28
C LEU A 13 -9.94 -22.44 58.33
N MET A 14 -9.35 -21.26 58.49
CA MET A 14 -8.73 -20.82 59.73
C MET A 14 -9.59 -19.69 60.34
N PRO A 15 -9.79 -19.61 61.66
CA PRO A 15 -10.56 -18.54 62.27
C PRO A 15 -9.74 -17.24 62.27
N ALA A 16 -9.96 -16.39 61.28
CA ALA A 16 -9.51 -15.02 61.28
C ALA A 16 -10.59 -14.12 61.89
N LEU A 17 -10.22 -13.11 62.64
CA LEU A 17 -11.09 -12.04 63.08
C LEU A 17 -12.05 -11.66 61.96
N VAL A 18 -13.36 -11.89 62.15
CA VAL A 18 -14.40 -11.48 61.18
C VAL A 18 -14.52 -9.98 61.29
N LEU A 19 -13.74 -9.24 60.50
CA LEU A 19 -14.07 -7.85 60.21
C LEU A 19 -15.46 -7.81 59.60
N ALA A 20 -16.34 -6.92 60.09
CA ALA A 20 -17.74 -6.84 59.69
C ALA A 20 -17.84 -6.66 58.17
N GLN A 21 -18.26 -7.71 57.49
CA GLN A 21 -18.54 -7.70 56.05
C GLN A 21 -20.03 -7.47 55.85
N SER A 22 -20.41 -6.59 54.92
CA SER A 22 -21.81 -6.32 54.59
C SER A 22 -22.13 -6.82 53.19
N ARG A 23 -23.31 -7.50 53.04
CA ARG A 23 -23.83 -7.88 51.72
C ARG A 23 -24.23 -6.64 50.95
N TYR A 24 -23.77 -6.53 49.70
CA TYR A 24 -24.19 -5.52 48.75
C TYR A 24 -25.04 -6.14 47.67
N GLN A 25 -26.20 -5.55 47.36
CA GLN A 25 -27.07 -5.99 46.29
C GLN A 25 -27.74 -4.78 45.64
N LYS A 26 -27.79 -4.75 44.30
CA LYS A 26 -28.55 -3.75 43.54
C LYS A 26 -29.43 -4.50 42.50
N LYS A 27 -30.65 -4.02 42.30
CA LYS A 27 -31.58 -4.50 41.26
C LYS A 27 -31.52 -3.54 40.09
N TYR A 28 -32.06 -3.99 38.93
CA TYR A 28 -32.36 -3.10 37.82
C TYR A 28 -33.50 -2.16 38.16
N ASP A 29 -33.52 -0.97 37.59
CA ASP A 29 -34.55 0.02 37.79
C ASP A 29 -35.93 -0.57 37.33
N ASN A 30 -36.95 -0.42 38.16
CA ASN A 30 -38.30 -0.92 37.94
C ASN A 30 -38.42 -2.47 37.77
N SER A 31 -37.52 -3.25 38.36
CA SER A 31 -37.46 -4.70 38.25
C SER A 31 -37.04 -5.35 39.57
N ASP A 32 -37.58 -6.55 39.85
CA ASP A 32 -37.08 -7.39 40.95
C ASP A 32 -35.77 -8.14 40.58
N GLN A 33 -35.35 -8.08 39.31
CA GLN A 33 -34.14 -8.72 38.85
C GLN A 33 -32.89 -8.06 39.46
N VAL A 34 -32.08 -8.87 40.13
CA VAL A 34 -30.76 -8.44 40.67
C VAL A 34 -29.84 -8.12 39.47
N SER A 35 -29.21 -6.96 39.55
CA SER A 35 -28.17 -6.50 38.56
C SER A 35 -26.77 -6.79 39.00
N VAL A 36 -26.49 -6.69 40.31
CA VAL A 36 -25.19 -6.97 40.91
C VAL A 36 -25.34 -7.40 42.39
N GLU A 37 -24.47 -8.34 42.77
CA GLU A 37 -24.34 -8.77 44.17
C GLU A 37 -22.90 -9.03 44.53
N GLY A 38 -22.53 -8.75 45.82
CA GLY A 38 -21.21 -9.01 46.37
C GLY A 38 -21.11 -8.65 47.84
N THR A 39 -19.90 -8.53 48.33
CA THR A 39 -19.59 -8.22 49.72
C THR A 39 -18.71 -6.97 49.81
N LEU A 40 -18.99 -6.09 50.75
CA LEU A 40 -18.16 -4.96 51.14
C LEU A 40 -17.46 -5.25 52.48
N ASP A 41 -16.22 -4.81 52.58
CA ASP A 41 -15.48 -4.82 53.86
C ASP A 41 -15.93 -3.69 54.79
N ALA A 42 -15.29 -3.57 55.97
CA ALA A 42 -15.59 -2.55 56.95
C ALA A 42 -15.35 -1.10 56.48
N ASN A 43 -14.55 -0.91 55.41
CA ASN A 43 -14.23 0.38 54.79
C ASN A 43 -15.13 0.68 53.57
N GLY A 44 -16.10 -0.20 53.25
CA GLY A 44 -16.96 -0.07 52.09
C GLY A 44 -16.31 -0.48 50.77
N GLN A 45 -15.13 -1.11 50.82
CA GLN A 45 -14.44 -1.61 49.61
C GLN A 45 -14.97 -3.00 49.23
N ARG A 46 -14.95 -3.30 47.94
CA ARG A 46 -15.36 -4.62 47.43
C ARG A 46 -14.38 -5.70 47.87
N THR A 47 -14.94 -6.81 48.41
CA THR A 47 -14.17 -7.99 48.81
C THR A 47 -14.92 -9.27 48.51
N GLY A 48 -14.22 -10.41 48.39
CA GLY A 48 -14.83 -11.69 48.10
C GLY A 48 -15.48 -11.80 46.74
N ALA A 49 -16.42 -12.71 46.59
CA ALA A 49 -17.08 -13.00 45.30
C ALA A 49 -18.08 -11.91 44.92
N TRP A 50 -18.07 -11.54 43.66
CA TRP A 50 -18.99 -10.60 43.03
C TRP A 50 -19.57 -11.17 41.77
N THR A 51 -20.91 -10.94 41.53
CA THR A 51 -21.62 -11.41 40.36
C THR A 51 -22.51 -10.29 39.82
N TRP A 52 -22.50 -10.15 38.50
CA TRP A 52 -23.38 -9.26 37.74
C TRP A 52 -24.27 -10.10 36.83
N TRP A 53 -25.47 -9.65 36.58
CA TRP A 53 -26.44 -10.32 35.71
C TRP A 53 -26.88 -9.40 34.58
N TYR A 54 -27.31 -9.98 33.50
CA TYR A 54 -28.07 -9.32 32.45
C TYR A 54 -29.56 -9.15 32.90
N PRO A 55 -30.31 -8.21 32.26
CA PRO A 55 -31.77 -8.10 32.54
C PRO A 55 -32.58 -9.38 32.32
N ASN A 56 -32.08 -10.32 31.52
CA ASN A 56 -32.72 -11.64 31.30
C ASN A 56 -32.39 -12.67 32.41
N GLY A 57 -31.76 -12.26 33.51
CA GLY A 57 -31.43 -13.11 34.64
C GLY A 57 -30.17 -13.97 34.47
N LYS A 58 -29.54 -13.99 33.31
CA LYS A 58 -28.29 -14.74 33.11
C LYS A 58 -27.08 -13.93 33.63
N VAL A 59 -26.07 -14.61 34.17
CA VAL A 59 -24.82 -14.00 34.63
C VAL A 59 -24.17 -13.31 33.46
N SER A 60 -23.74 -12.08 33.67
CA SER A 60 -22.95 -11.30 32.69
C SER A 60 -21.47 -11.31 33.02
N GLN A 61 -21.12 -11.24 34.31
CA GLN A 61 -19.74 -11.28 34.79
C GLN A 61 -19.69 -11.77 36.24
N GLN A 62 -18.64 -12.50 36.58
CA GLN A 62 -18.34 -12.88 37.97
C GLN A 62 -16.84 -12.95 38.23
N GLY A 63 -16.44 -12.74 39.47
CA GLY A 63 -15.07 -12.80 39.89
C GLY A 63 -14.89 -12.48 41.38
N THR A 64 -13.66 -12.29 41.78
CA THR A 64 -13.30 -12.01 43.20
C THR A 64 -12.59 -10.67 43.31
N TYR A 65 -12.92 -9.91 44.35
CA TYR A 65 -12.18 -8.74 44.79
C TYR A 65 -11.35 -9.07 46.02
N GLN A 66 -10.18 -8.49 46.10
CA GLN A 66 -9.32 -8.45 47.25
C GLN A 66 -8.81 -7.02 47.42
N ASP A 67 -9.00 -6.42 48.60
CA ASP A 67 -8.59 -5.06 48.96
C ASP A 67 -9.09 -4.01 47.92
N GLY A 68 -10.33 -4.16 47.45
CA GLY A 68 -10.96 -3.27 46.49
C GLY A 68 -10.58 -3.51 45.00
N GLU A 69 -9.58 -4.35 44.75
CA GLU A 69 -9.08 -4.66 43.40
C GLU A 69 -9.53 -6.03 42.91
N ARG A 70 -9.65 -6.21 41.60
CA ARG A 70 -9.93 -7.52 40.97
C ARG A 70 -8.79 -8.50 41.24
N SER A 71 -9.13 -9.73 41.64
CA SER A 71 -8.17 -10.79 41.90
C SER A 71 -8.65 -12.12 41.37
N GLY A 72 -7.70 -13.07 41.12
CA GLY A 72 -8.02 -14.37 40.62
C GLY A 72 -8.52 -14.36 39.15
N ILE A 73 -9.48 -15.21 38.88
CA ILE A 73 -10.10 -15.31 37.52
C ILE A 73 -11.43 -14.57 37.52
N TRP A 74 -11.59 -13.73 36.49
CA TRP A 74 -12.84 -13.04 36.17
C TRP A 74 -13.44 -13.59 34.89
N THR A 75 -14.68 -14.09 35.01
CA THR A 75 -15.39 -14.70 33.88
C THR A 75 -16.48 -13.75 33.38
N THR A 76 -16.49 -13.51 32.08
CA THR A 76 -17.55 -12.76 31.37
C THR A 76 -18.32 -13.69 30.46
N TYR A 77 -19.61 -13.47 30.35
CA TYR A 77 -20.52 -14.31 29.56
C TYR A 77 -21.25 -13.49 28.50
N TYR A 78 -21.67 -14.14 27.42
CA TYR A 78 -22.62 -13.59 26.45
C TYR A 78 -24.05 -13.56 27.05
N LYS A 79 -24.96 -12.80 26.44
CA LYS A 79 -26.37 -12.73 26.87
C LYS A 79 -27.11 -14.06 26.80
N ASP A 80 -26.63 -15.02 26.01
CA ASP A 80 -27.16 -16.39 25.95
C ASP A 80 -26.65 -17.29 27.08
N GLY A 81 -25.71 -16.81 27.89
CA GLY A 81 -25.08 -17.49 29.00
C GLY A 81 -23.82 -18.28 28.63
N SER A 82 -23.44 -18.32 27.34
CA SER A 82 -22.18 -18.93 26.93
C SER A 82 -21.00 -18.09 27.40
N ARG A 83 -19.85 -18.74 27.63
CA ARG A 83 -18.62 -18.10 28.14
C ARG A 83 -18.02 -17.21 27.06
N MET A 84 -17.65 -15.97 27.41
CA MET A 84 -17.01 -15.00 26.53
C MET A 84 -15.51 -14.91 26.79
N SER A 85 -15.14 -14.67 28.08
CA SER A 85 -13.73 -14.57 28.47
C SER A 85 -13.51 -14.97 29.92
N GLU A 86 -12.29 -15.40 30.21
CA GLU A 86 -11.70 -15.54 31.54
C GLU A 86 -10.44 -14.70 31.60
N GLU A 87 -10.42 -13.68 32.44
CA GLU A 87 -9.28 -12.79 32.68
C GLU A 87 -8.61 -13.14 34.00
N CYS A 88 -7.30 -13.40 33.95
CA CYS A 88 -6.50 -13.67 35.15
C CYS A 88 -5.84 -12.39 35.66
N TYR A 89 -6.17 -12.00 36.88
CA TYR A 89 -5.61 -10.83 37.62
C TYR A 89 -4.46 -11.21 38.55
N GLY A 90 -3.77 -12.31 38.31
CA GLY A 90 -2.62 -12.78 39.07
C GLY A 90 -1.62 -13.47 38.14
N THR A 91 -1.26 -14.72 38.45
CA THR A 91 -0.43 -15.58 37.62
C THR A 91 -1.26 -16.78 37.16
N GLY A 92 -1.30 -17.03 35.85
CA GLY A 92 -2.09 -18.09 35.23
C GLY A 92 -2.33 -17.86 33.74
N THR A 93 -3.54 -18.15 33.29
CA THR A 93 -3.89 -18.03 31.86
C THR A 93 -5.22 -17.27 31.72
N SER A 94 -5.23 -16.25 30.86
CA SER A 94 -6.47 -15.64 30.39
C SER A 94 -6.89 -16.30 29.10
N ARG A 95 -8.22 -16.48 28.90
CA ARG A 95 -8.83 -17.14 27.74
C ARG A 95 -10.02 -16.36 27.23
N SER A 96 -10.33 -16.51 25.96
CA SER A 96 -11.58 -16.05 25.35
C SER A 96 -12.16 -17.08 24.39
N TRP A 97 -13.46 -17.01 24.15
CA TRP A 97 -14.18 -17.97 23.29
C TRP A 97 -14.99 -17.25 22.23
N HIS A 98 -15.13 -17.89 21.09
CA HIS A 98 -16.10 -17.52 20.06
C HIS A 98 -17.53 -17.80 20.53
N ARG A 99 -18.52 -17.24 19.86
CA ARG A 99 -19.94 -17.49 20.20
C ARG A 99 -20.38 -18.97 20.03
N ASN A 100 -19.70 -19.71 19.15
CA ASN A 100 -19.94 -21.14 18.96
C ASN A 100 -19.37 -22.01 20.12
N GLY A 101 -18.65 -21.39 21.08
CA GLY A 101 -18.05 -22.06 22.22
C GLY A 101 -16.61 -22.52 22.03
N ASP A 102 -16.07 -22.39 20.82
CA ASP A 102 -14.68 -22.74 20.55
C ASP A 102 -13.71 -21.71 21.14
N LEU A 103 -12.52 -22.17 21.51
CA LEU A 103 -11.46 -21.31 22.04
C LEU A 103 -11.05 -20.29 20.98
N LYS A 104 -11.12 -19.00 21.35
CA LYS A 104 -10.70 -17.88 20.49
C LYS A 104 -9.27 -17.46 20.76
N SER A 105 -8.88 -17.34 22.05
CA SER A 105 -7.51 -16.99 22.40
C SER A 105 -7.15 -17.49 23.81
N GLU A 106 -5.84 -17.69 23.99
CA GLU A 106 -5.25 -17.88 25.32
C GLU A 106 -3.95 -17.11 25.42
N VAL A 107 -3.63 -16.64 26.61
CA VAL A 107 -2.38 -15.94 26.94
C VAL A 107 -1.96 -16.22 28.37
N SER A 108 -0.68 -16.45 28.55
CA SER A 108 -0.09 -16.53 29.89
C SER A 108 -0.04 -15.15 30.53
N VAL A 109 -0.33 -15.11 31.83
CA VAL A 109 -0.31 -13.91 32.65
C VAL A 109 0.58 -14.14 33.87
N GLU A 110 1.45 -13.20 34.18
CA GLU A 110 2.27 -13.19 35.37
C GLU A 110 2.17 -11.86 36.08
N ASN A 111 1.83 -11.86 37.39
CA ASN A 111 1.61 -10.64 38.17
C ASN A 111 0.65 -9.64 37.50
N GLY A 112 -0.45 -10.14 36.92
CA GLY A 112 -1.49 -9.34 36.25
C GLY A 112 -1.10 -8.79 34.89
N LYS A 113 0.10 -9.07 34.38
CA LYS A 113 0.58 -8.66 33.06
C LYS A 113 0.68 -9.86 32.12
N ARG A 114 0.36 -9.66 30.85
CA ARG A 114 0.60 -10.69 29.84
C ARG A 114 2.09 -10.98 29.78
N ASN A 115 2.47 -12.26 30.00
CA ASN A 115 3.85 -12.71 29.98
C ASN A 115 3.90 -14.18 29.55
N GLY A 116 4.61 -14.49 28.47
CA GLY A 116 4.65 -15.82 27.87
C GLY A 116 3.80 -15.93 26.62
N LEU A 117 3.46 -17.16 26.25
CA LEU A 117 2.87 -17.51 24.97
C LEU A 117 1.43 -16.98 24.84
N TYR A 118 1.15 -16.35 23.69
CA TYR A 118 -0.18 -16.03 23.19
C TYR A 118 -0.52 -16.89 22.00
N ARG A 119 -1.74 -17.38 21.93
CA ARG A 119 -2.33 -18.07 20.78
C ARG A 119 -3.74 -17.57 20.53
N SER A 120 -4.11 -17.46 19.26
CA SER A 120 -5.51 -17.29 18.87
C SER A 120 -5.91 -18.24 17.74
N TRP A 121 -7.21 -18.43 17.61
CA TRP A 121 -7.82 -19.31 16.62
C TRP A 121 -9.00 -18.61 15.94
N HIS A 122 -9.15 -18.86 14.67
CA HIS A 122 -10.34 -18.51 13.91
C HIS A 122 -11.57 -19.28 14.46
N ASP A 123 -12.77 -18.82 14.13
CA ASP A 123 -14.02 -19.46 14.53
C ASP A 123 -14.27 -20.85 13.90
N ASN A 124 -13.43 -21.26 12.95
CA ASN A 124 -13.39 -22.61 12.37
C ASN A 124 -12.33 -23.53 13.04
N GLY A 125 -11.72 -23.09 14.14
CA GLY A 125 -10.75 -23.84 14.92
C GLY A 125 -9.31 -23.84 14.38
N GLN A 126 -9.06 -23.25 13.20
CA GLN A 126 -7.69 -23.10 12.68
C GLN A 126 -6.94 -22.02 13.48
N LYS A 127 -5.63 -22.21 13.69
CA LYS A 127 -4.78 -21.17 14.29
C LYS A 127 -4.90 -19.87 13.50
N GLU A 128 -4.93 -18.74 14.21
CA GLU A 128 -4.93 -17.39 13.67
C GLU A 128 -3.60 -16.68 13.91
N GLU A 129 -3.10 -16.71 15.16
CA GLU A 129 -1.85 -16.05 15.55
C GLU A 129 -1.15 -16.77 16.69
N GLU A 130 0.18 -16.76 16.68
CA GLU A 130 1.02 -17.23 17.79
C GLU A 130 2.23 -16.32 17.94
N PHE A 131 2.49 -15.85 19.18
CA PHE A 131 3.64 -15.05 19.56
C PHE A 131 3.83 -15.05 21.08
N THR A 132 4.89 -14.39 21.56
CA THR A 132 5.19 -14.31 23.00
C THR A 132 5.02 -12.87 23.49
N TYR A 133 4.52 -12.73 24.73
CA TYR A 133 4.59 -11.49 25.50
C TYR A 133 5.76 -11.53 26.47
N ALA A 134 6.47 -10.40 26.61
CA ALA A 134 7.41 -10.14 27.72
C ALA A 134 6.97 -8.86 28.40
N ASN A 135 6.61 -8.94 29.68
CA ASN A 135 6.15 -7.79 30.48
C ASN A 135 5.05 -6.94 29.85
N GLY A 136 4.13 -7.56 29.13
CA GLY A 136 3.00 -6.90 28.48
C GLY A 136 3.24 -6.44 27.04
N SER A 137 4.49 -6.47 26.54
CA SER A 137 4.84 -6.14 25.15
C SER A 137 5.03 -7.41 24.30
N ARG A 138 4.72 -7.36 23.00
CA ARG A 138 5.03 -8.45 22.07
C ARG A 138 6.55 -8.59 21.93
N GLU A 139 7.05 -9.84 21.97
CA GLU A 139 8.46 -10.13 21.92
C GLU A 139 8.73 -11.43 21.18
N GLY A 140 9.84 -11.50 20.42
CA GLY A 140 10.28 -12.70 19.72
C GLY A 140 9.46 -13.03 18.48
N LYS A 141 9.57 -14.29 18.04
CA LYS A 141 8.94 -14.77 16.80
C LYS A 141 7.41 -14.64 16.85
N THR A 142 6.82 -14.19 15.75
CA THR A 142 5.38 -14.21 15.51
C THR A 142 5.05 -14.96 14.23
N THR A 143 3.92 -15.68 14.25
CA THR A 143 3.40 -16.37 13.08
C THR A 143 1.89 -16.16 13.04
N GLN A 144 1.35 -15.84 11.86
CA GLN A 144 -0.07 -15.71 11.65
C GLN A 144 -0.51 -16.62 10.50
N TRP A 145 -1.76 -17.07 10.53
CA TRP A 145 -2.35 -17.98 9.54
C TRP A 145 -3.66 -17.43 8.98
N HIS A 146 -3.92 -17.73 7.75
CA HIS A 146 -5.21 -17.55 7.11
C HIS A 146 -6.26 -18.52 7.67
N ARG A 147 -7.55 -18.26 7.45
CA ARG A 147 -8.64 -19.16 7.87
C ARG A 147 -8.56 -20.59 7.31
N ASN A 148 -7.84 -20.80 6.21
CA ASN A 148 -7.58 -22.12 5.63
C ASN A 148 -6.37 -22.85 6.24
N GLY A 149 -5.74 -22.26 7.28
CA GLY A 149 -4.58 -22.83 7.97
C GLY A 149 -3.24 -22.58 7.28
N VAL A 150 -3.22 -21.96 6.11
CA VAL A 150 -1.98 -21.56 5.42
C VAL A 150 -1.35 -20.38 6.14
N MET A 151 -0.04 -20.39 6.30
CA MET A 151 0.70 -19.26 6.89
C MET A 151 0.42 -17.96 6.12
N ARG A 152 0.08 -16.90 6.85
CA ARG A 152 -0.16 -15.55 6.33
C ARG A 152 1.04 -14.63 6.55
N PHE A 153 1.72 -14.77 7.68
CA PHE A 153 2.82 -13.90 8.08
C PHE A 153 3.80 -14.63 8.99
N SER A 154 5.08 -14.33 8.84
CA SER A 154 6.15 -14.71 9.75
C SER A 154 7.10 -13.55 9.95
N GLY A 155 7.43 -13.24 11.18
CA GLY A 155 8.34 -12.16 11.56
C GLY A 155 8.71 -12.24 13.03
N GLN A 156 9.25 -11.18 13.57
CA GLN A 156 9.54 -11.09 15.00
C GLN A 156 9.24 -9.69 15.54
N TYR A 157 8.92 -9.65 16.84
CA TYR A 157 8.74 -8.43 17.60
C TYR A 157 9.91 -8.21 18.54
N ARG A 158 10.25 -6.94 18.77
CA ARG A 158 11.12 -6.49 19.86
C ARG A 158 10.47 -5.27 20.49
N ASN A 159 10.24 -5.32 21.80
CA ASN A 159 9.56 -4.24 22.56
C ASN A 159 8.21 -3.80 21.97
N GLY A 160 7.46 -4.71 21.35
CA GLY A 160 6.14 -4.45 20.79
C GLY A 160 6.14 -4.03 19.32
N GLU A 161 7.29 -3.80 18.70
CA GLU A 161 7.43 -3.40 17.29
C GLU A 161 8.02 -4.52 16.43
N LEU A 162 7.62 -4.58 15.15
CA LEU A 162 8.18 -5.54 14.21
C LEU A 162 9.64 -5.18 13.90
N GLN A 163 10.52 -6.18 13.96
CA GLN A 163 11.95 -6.01 13.82
C GLN A 163 12.57 -7.17 13.02
N GLY A 164 13.53 -6.85 12.15
CA GLY A 164 14.23 -7.85 11.36
C GLY A 164 13.42 -8.39 10.19
N GLU A 165 13.78 -9.57 9.71
CA GLU A 165 13.15 -10.16 8.52
C GLU A 165 11.69 -10.53 8.77
N ALA A 166 10.83 -10.16 7.83
CA ALA A 166 9.41 -10.48 7.83
C ALA A 166 8.96 -10.94 6.44
N THR A 167 8.04 -11.91 6.41
CA THR A 167 7.50 -12.47 5.16
C THR A 167 5.98 -12.60 5.27
N TRP A 168 5.29 -12.15 4.22
CA TRP A 168 3.85 -12.28 4.03
C TRP A 168 3.57 -13.30 2.94
N TYR A 169 2.46 -14.03 3.11
CA TYR A 169 2.05 -15.10 2.21
C TYR A 169 0.59 -14.96 1.82
N LEU A 170 0.28 -15.35 0.62
CA LEU A 170 -1.08 -15.43 0.09
C LEU A 170 -1.81 -16.65 0.65
N THR A 171 -3.13 -16.68 0.48
CA THR A 171 -3.99 -17.81 0.91
C THR A 171 -3.66 -19.15 0.25
N ASN A 172 -2.93 -19.14 -0.87
CA ASN A 172 -2.42 -20.33 -1.58
C ASN A 172 -1.01 -20.76 -1.12
N GLY A 173 -0.42 -20.05 -0.13
CA GLY A 173 0.91 -20.33 0.41
C GLY A 173 2.08 -19.75 -0.37
N LYS A 174 1.85 -19.11 -1.52
CA LYS A 174 2.90 -18.39 -2.23
C LYS A 174 3.31 -17.15 -1.47
N PRO A 175 4.59 -16.74 -1.51
CA PRO A 175 5.00 -15.47 -0.94
C PRO A 175 4.31 -14.30 -1.67
N ASP A 176 3.94 -13.27 -0.92
CA ASP A 176 3.43 -11.98 -1.39
C ASP A 176 4.55 -10.94 -1.39
N MET A 177 5.18 -10.78 -0.24
CA MET A 177 6.34 -9.91 -0.07
C MET A 177 7.22 -10.36 1.10
N LYS A 178 8.48 -9.95 1.06
CA LYS A 178 9.42 -10.11 2.18
C LYS A 178 10.40 -8.97 2.24
N GLY A 179 10.86 -8.66 3.45
CA GLY A 179 11.88 -7.64 3.66
C GLY A 179 12.26 -7.51 5.13
N ASN A 180 13.05 -6.51 5.41
CA ASN A 180 13.52 -6.20 6.75
C ASN A 180 12.76 -5.00 7.33
N LEU A 181 12.47 -5.04 8.62
CA LEU A 181 11.84 -3.96 9.37
C LEU A 181 12.77 -3.49 10.48
N VAL A 182 12.82 -2.18 10.71
CA VAL A 182 13.47 -1.55 11.85
C VAL A 182 12.44 -0.62 12.49
N ASP A 183 12.14 -0.88 13.77
CA ASP A 183 11.14 -0.12 14.54
C ASP A 183 9.77 -0.01 13.82
N GLY A 184 9.36 -1.13 13.20
CA GLY A 184 8.11 -1.25 12.45
C GLY A 184 8.12 -0.66 11.03
N GLU A 185 9.18 0.06 10.64
CA GLU A 185 9.32 0.66 9.30
C GLU A 185 10.15 -0.22 8.36
N GLN A 186 9.87 -0.14 7.06
CA GLN A 186 10.65 -0.85 6.04
C GLN A 186 12.08 -0.31 6.00
N ASP A 187 13.08 -1.21 6.10
CA ASP A 187 14.50 -0.87 6.02
C ASP A 187 15.29 -2.01 5.37
N GLY A 188 16.28 -1.68 4.53
CA GLY A 188 17.04 -2.68 3.78
C GLY A 188 16.30 -3.27 2.58
N ASN A 189 16.68 -4.48 2.19
CA ASN A 189 16.18 -5.11 0.95
C ASN A 189 14.75 -5.62 1.08
N TRP A 190 13.95 -5.35 0.06
CA TRP A 190 12.58 -5.83 -0.09
C TRP A 190 12.38 -6.53 -1.41
N THR A 191 11.53 -7.59 -1.39
CA THR A 191 11.14 -8.37 -2.55
C THR A 191 9.63 -8.52 -2.55
N TYR A 192 8.99 -8.24 -3.68
CA TYR A 192 7.56 -8.44 -3.94
C TYR A 192 7.40 -9.49 -5.02
N TYR A 193 6.38 -10.30 -4.94
CA TYR A 193 6.18 -11.44 -5.82
C TYR A 193 4.90 -11.30 -6.64
N TRP A 194 4.92 -11.80 -7.85
CA TRP A 194 3.74 -11.94 -8.67
C TRP A 194 2.78 -12.98 -8.06
N HIS A 195 1.53 -12.58 -7.78
CA HIS A 195 0.55 -13.43 -7.09
C HIS A 195 0.20 -14.69 -7.88
N ASN A 196 0.12 -14.61 -9.21
CA ASN A 196 -0.23 -15.72 -10.07
C ASN A 196 0.87 -16.77 -10.13
N THR A 197 2.12 -16.34 -10.36
CA THR A 197 3.27 -17.23 -10.59
C THR A 197 4.08 -17.50 -9.33
N GLY A 198 4.13 -16.55 -8.38
CA GLY A 198 5.04 -16.57 -7.24
C GLY A 198 6.49 -16.21 -7.60
N LYS A 199 6.74 -15.78 -8.85
CA LYS A 199 8.04 -15.25 -9.26
C LYS A 199 8.26 -13.86 -8.69
N VAL A 200 9.52 -13.43 -8.62
CA VAL A 200 9.88 -12.07 -8.21
C VAL A 200 9.30 -11.07 -9.20
N GLY A 201 8.55 -10.09 -8.67
CA GLY A 201 7.97 -8.99 -9.44
C GLY A 201 8.74 -7.68 -9.25
N ILE A 202 9.20 -7.39 -8.02
CA ILE A 202 9.94 -6.17 -7.70
C ILE A 202 11.02 -6.50 -6.66
N THR A 203 12.19 -5.91 -6.83
CA THR A 203 13.22 -5.84 -5.79
C THR A 203 13.67 -4.41 -5.60
N GLY A 204 13.91 -4.02 -4.35
CA GLY A 204 14.39 -2.69 -4.04
C GLY A 204 14.88 -2.58 -2.60
N THR A 205 15.29 -1.40 -2.23
CA THR A 205 15.80 -1.09 -0.89
C THR A 205 15.00 0.05 -0.30
N TYR A 206 14.66 -0.06 0.97
CA TYR A 206 14.10 1.02 1.76
C TYR A 206 15.14 1.55 2.76
N SER A 207 15.00 2.81 3.10
CA SER A 207 15.69 3.43 4.22
C SER A 207 14.67 4.25 5.01
N LYS A 208 14.40 3.85 6.26
CA LYS A 208 13.41 4.52 7.13
C LYS A 208 12.05 4.72 6.43
N GLY A 209 11.51 3.65 5.87
CA GLY A 209 10.20 3.62 5.20
C GLY A 209 10.14 4.27 3.81
N LYS A 210 11.27 4.81 3.28
CA LYS A 210 11.31 5.45 1.96
C LYS A 210 12.13 4.62 0.98
N GLU A 211 11.69 4.55 -0.29
CA GLU A 211 12.47 3.90 -1.34
C GLU A 211 13.83 4.59 -1.47
N SER A 212 14.89 3.77 -1.56
CA SER A 212 16.27 4.18 -1.63
C SER A 212 17.09 3.23 -2.51
N GLY A 213 18.16 3.73 -3.13
CA GLY A 213 19.04 2.90 -3.95
C GLY A 213 18.35 2.27 -5.16
N ARG A 214 18.91 1.15 -5.63
CA ARG A 214 18.45 0.50 -6.87
C ARG A 214 17.15 -0.26 -6.68
N TRP A 215 16.22 -0.04 -7.61
CA TRP A 215 14.96 -0.76 -7.76
C TRP A 215 14.90 -1.43 -9.12
N THR A 216 14.43 -2.70 -9.14
CA THR A 216 14.25 -3.48 -10.36
C THR A 216 12.84 -4.08 -10.35
N TYR A 217 12.15 -3.90 -11.44
CA TYR A 217 10.80 -4.43 -11.70
C TYR A 217 10.91 -5.50 -12.78
N TYR A 218 10.13 -6.54 -12.68
CA TYR A 218 10.16 -7.68 -13.58
C TYR A 218 8.79 -7.95 -14.20
N TYR A 219 8.77 -8.45 -15.42
CA TYR A 219 7.60 -9.07 -16.02
C TYR A 219 7.26 -10.39 -15.29
N GLU A 220 6.03 -10.89 -15.48
CA GLU A 220 5.64 -12.20 -14.93
C GLU A 220 6.46 -13.38 -15.49
N THR A 221 7.04 -13.22 -16.67
CA THR A 221 8.01 -14.16 -17.26
C THR A 221 9.29 -14.26 -16.45
N GLY A 222 9.66 -13.18 -15.74
CA GLY A 222 10.88 -13.05 -14.94
C GLY A 222 11.94 -12.17 -15.60
N GLU A 223 11.69 -11.70 -16.84
CA GLU A 223 12.56 -10.73 -17.51
C GLU A 223 12.41 -9.34 -16.87
N ARG A 224 13.48 -8.53 -16.95
CA ARG A 224 13.45 -7.17 -16.43
C ARG A 224 12.48 -6.31 -17.24
N TRP A 225 11.58 -5.62 -16.54
CA TRP A 225 10.70 -4.62 -17.13
C TRP A 225 11.28 -3.22 -17.01
N ARG A 226 11.73 -2.83 -15.80
CA ARG A 226 12.22 -1.48 -15.54
C ARG A 226 13.21 -1.48 -14.38
N GLU A 227 14.22 -0.60 -14.43
CA GLU A 227 15.14 -0.40 -13.32
C GLU A 227 15.63 1.05 -13.24
N GLY A 228 16.06 1.45 -12.05
CA GLY A 228 16.61 2.76 -11.74
C GLY A 228 16.86 2.93 -10.25
N ASN A 229 17.15 4.14 -9.83
CA ASN A 229 17.40 4.45 -8.44
C ASN A 229 16.33 5.36 -7.85
N TYR A 230 16.11 5.19 -6.55
CA TYR A 230 15.37 6.13 -5.73
C TYR A 230 16.28 6.81 -4.72
N GLN A 231 15.95 8.05 -4.37
CA GLN A 231 16.52 8.79 -3.26
C GLN A 231 15.37 9.46 -2.51
N ASP A 232 15.22 9.14 -1.20
CA ASP A 232 14.15 9.65 -0.34
C ASP A 232 12.73 9.49 -0.92
N GLY A 233 12.46 8.35 -1.57
CA GLY A 233 11.17 8.03 -2.18
C GLY A 233 10.92 8.66 -3.55
N LYS A 234 11.93 9.35 -4.13
CA LYS A 234 11.84 9.97 -5.46
C LYS A 234 12.76 9.27 -6.44
N ARG A 235 12.34 9.12 -7.70
CA ARG A 235 13.23 8.62 -8.76
C ARG A 235 14.40 9.57 -8.95
N GLU A 236 15.61 8.99 -9.06
CA GLU A 236 16.85 9.72 -9.23
C GLU A 236 17.78 9.00 -10.20
N GLY A 237 18.55 9.77 -11.00
CA GLY A 237 19.51 9.21 -11.94
C GLY A 237 18.87 8.50 -13.13
N MET A 238 19.65 7.63 -13.77
CA MET A 238 19.20 6.91 -14.98
C MET A 238 18.14 5.86 -14.67
N TRP A 239 17.06 5.87 -15.47
CA TRP A 239 16.01 4.87 -15.49
C TRP A 239 15.89 4.25 -16.86
N THR A 240 15.84 2.94 -16.90
CA THR A 240 15.72 2.17 -18.14
C THR A 240 14.49 1.28 -18.05
N THR A 241 13.67 1.28 -19.09
CA THR A 241 12.56 0.33 -19.30
C THR A 241 12.91 -0.57 -20.47
N TYR A 242 12.51 -1.83 -20.39
CA TYR A 242 12.82 -2.87 -21.35
C TYR A 242 11.53 -3.47 -21.93
N TYR A 243 11.60 -3.94 -23.15
CA TYR A 243 10.68 -4.90 -23.71
C TYR A 243 10.81 -6.25 -22.98
N GLU A 244 9.82 -7.11 -23.09
CA GLU A 244 9.87 -8.44 -22.50
C GLU A 244 10.97 -9.33 -23.13
N SER A 245 11.39 -9.02 -24.37
CA SER A 245 12.56 -9.58 -25.02
C SER A 245 13.91 -9.21 -24.38
N GLY A 246 13.91 -8.33 -23.35
CA GLY A 246 15.09 -7.84 -22.67
C GLY A 246 15.79 -6.67 -23.35
N ARG A 247 15.33 -6.22 -24.54
CA ARG A 247 15.86 -5.05 -25.24
C ARG A 247 15.33 -3.77 -24.61
N LYS A 248 16.10 -2.68 -24.70
CA LYS A 248 15.67 -1.36 -24.19
C LYS A 248 14.44 -0.87 -24.96
N LEU A 249 13.44 -0.38 -24.21
CA LEU A 249 12.28 0.34 -24.70
C LEU A 249 12.50 1.85 -24.62
N HIS A 250 12.86 2.37 -23.45
CA HIS A 250 13.25 3.77 -23.29
C HIS A 250 14.19 3.96 -22.10
N GLU A 251 14.96 5.03 -22.14
CA GLU A 251 15.92 5.39 -21.10
C GLU A 251 16.04 6.90 -20.99
N GLY A 252 16.17 7.37 -19.77
CA GLY A 252 16.40 8.77 -19.48
C GLY A 252 16.67 9.00 -17.99
N ARG A 253 17.01 10.23 -17.66
CA ARG A 253 17.32 10.62 -16.30
C ARG A 253 16.09 11.18 -15.58
N TYR A 254 16.00 10.86 -14.29
CA TYR A 254 15.15 11.55 -13.34
C TYR A 254 16.01 12.43 -12.40
N GLU A 255 15.46 13.56 -12.00
CA GLU A 255 15.98 14.42 -10.96
C GLU A 255 14.83 14.85 -10.05
N ASN A 256 14.95 14.56 -8.73
CA ASN A 256 13.90 14.84 -7.76
C ASN A 256 12.51 14.27 -8.11
N GLY A 257 12.44 13.18 -8.88
CA GLY A 257 11.21 12.49 -9.28
C GLY A 257 10.65 12.92 -10.65
N TRP A 258 11.26 13.93 -11.30
CA TRP A 258 10.84 14.44 -12.60
C TRP A 258 11.80 14.01 -13.70
N GLU A 259 11.30 13.79 -14.93
CA GLU A 259 12.12 13.55 -16.10
C GLU A 259 13.01 14.77 -16.35
N GLU A 260 14.32 14.53 -16.60
CA GLU A 260 15.29 15.59 -16.83
C GLU A 260 16.29 15.20 -17.93
N GLY A 261 16.65 16.17 -18.78
CA GLY A 261 17.63 15.98 -19.83
C GLY A 261 17.18 15.06 -20.95
N LYS A 262 18.14 14.44 -21.64
CA LYS A 262 17.89 13.62 -22.83
C LYS A 262 17.19 12.31 -22.48
N TRP A 263 16.11 12.02 -23.23
CA TRP A 263 15.40 10.75 -23.24
C TRP A 263 15.45 10.13 -24.62
N THR A 264 15.59 8.81 -24.65
CA THR A 264 15.65 8.03 -25.90
C THR A 264 14.74 6.82 -25.78
N ALA A 265 13.98 6.54 -26.82
CA ALA A 265 13.20 5.33 -26.98
C ALA A 265 13.68 4.54 -28.20
N TRP A 266 13.48 3.23 -28.15
CA TRP A 266 13.88 2.29 -29.19
C TRP A 266 12.72 1.41 -29.60
N TYR A 267 12.69 1.02 -30.85
CA TYR A 267 11.92 -0.09 -31.35
C TYR A 267 12.44 -1.43 -30.77
N GLU A 268 11.63 -2.45 -30.79
CA GLU A 268 12.02 -3.76 -30.25
C GLU A 268 13.19 -4.42 -31.01
N ASP A 269 13.47 -4.03 -32.26
CA ASP A 269 14.66 -4.45 -33.00
C ASP A 269 15.96 -3.77 -32.53
N GLY A 270 15.85 -2.77 -31.63
CA GLY A 270 16.96 -2.02 -31.04
C GLY A 270 17.33 -0.73 -31.76
N LYS A 271 16.64 -0.37 -32.85
CA LYS A 271 16.82 0.91 -33.53
C LYS A 271 16.12 2.03 -32.73
N VAL A 272 16.61 3.25 -32.85
CA VAL A 272 16.01 4.40 -32.18
C VAL A 272 14.65 4.71 -32.80
N ASP A 273 13.61 4.82 -31.97
CA ASP A 273 12.26 5.26 -32.37
C ASP A 273 12.15 6.78 -32.26
N TYR A 274 12.46 7.33 -31.06
CA TYR A 274 12.49 8.77 -30.88
C TYR A 274 13.44 9.19 -29.75
N TYR A 275 13.79 10.46 -29.75
CA TYR A 275 14.50 11.09 -28.65
C TYR A 275 14.11 12.56 -28.54
N GLY A 276 14.35 13.13 -27.36
CA GLY A 276 14.12 14.52 -27.04
C GLY A 276 14.61 14.87 -25.66
N THR A 277 14.24 16.03 -25.19
CA THR A 277 14.67 16.54 -23.89
C THR A 277 13.47 16.84 -23.02
N PHE A 278 13.57 16.46 -21.75
CA PHE A 278 12.68 16.93 -20.70
C PHE A 278 13.39 17.97 -19.83
N ARG A 279 12.61 18.88 -19.28
CA ARG A 279 13.03 19.83 -18.26
C ARG A 279 11.96 19.86 -17.17
N ALA A 280 12.32 19.44 -15.96
CA ALA A 280 11.42 19.35 -14.82
C ALA A 280 10.10 18.60 -15.12
N GLY A 281 10.18 17.49 -15.89
CA GLY A 281 9.05 16.63 -16.25
C GLY A 281 8.27 17.04 -17.49
N ALA A 282 8.55 18.23 -18.07
CA ALA A 282 7.90 18.72 -19.28
C ALA A 282 8.82 18.56 -20.51
N LYS A 283 8.25 18.22 -21.68
CA LYS A 283 9.00 18.23 -22.95
C LYS A 283 9.48 19.62 -23.25
N ASP A 284 10.77 19.74 -23.60
CA ASP A 284 11.41 21.01 -23.91
C ASP A 284 12.38 20.86 -25.08
N GLY A 285 12.42 21.84 -25.99
CA GLY A 285 13.30 21.82 -27.15
C GLY A 285 12.88 20.86 -28.25
N GLU A 286 13.86 20.40 -29.06
CA GLU A 286 13.64 19.52 -30.20
C GLU A 286 13.34 18.08 -29.79
N TRP A 287 12.26 17.52 -30.32
CA TRP A 287 11.92 16.10 -30.29
C TRP A 287 11.93 15.53 -31.69
N ARG A 288 12.66 14.44 -31.87
CA ARG A 288 12.82 13.78 -33.14
C ARG A 288 12.37 12.33 -33.10
N GLY A 289 11.48 11.96 -33.99
CA GLY A 289 11.11 10.57 -34.27
C GLY A 289 11.73 10.06 -35.53
N LEU A 290 12.05 8.77 -35.55
CA LEU A 290 12.65 8.08 -36.66
C LEU A 290 11.72 6.95 -37.13
N TYR A 291 11.82 6.57 -38.38
CA TYR A 291 11.27 5.32 -38.89
C TYR A 291 12.22 4.15 -38.55
N ASP A 292 11.76 2.94 -38.73
CA ASP A 292 12.50 1.70 -38.45
C ASP A 292 13.77 1.53 -39.36
N ASP A 293 13.86 2.23 -40.50
CA ASP A 293 15.05 2.33 -41.32
C ASP A 293 16.05 3.39 -40.85
N GLY A 294 15.69 4.16 -39.79
CA GLY A 294 16.52 5.23 -39.20
C GLY A 294 16.33 6.59 -39.87
N THR A 295 15.50 6.71 -40.91
CA THR A 295 15.17 8.00 -41.54
C THR A 295 14.26 8.82 -40.61
N THR A 296 14.37 10.17 -40.69
CA THR A 296 13.56 11.05 -39.86
C THR A 296 12.07 10.96 -40.20
N ARG A 297 11.25 10.69 -39.21
CA ARG A 297 9.78 10.67 -39.28
C ARG A 297 9.18 12.03 -38.95
N TYR A 298 9.70 12.67 -37.88
CA TYR A 298 9.29 14.03 -37.49
C TYR A 298 10.36 14.76 -36.72
N ILE A 299 10.28 16.09 -36.76
CA ILE A 299 10.96 17.03 -35.86
C ILE A 299 9.90 17.96 -35.30
N ILE A 300 9.76 18.03 -33.99
CA ILE A 300 8.79 18.85 -33.31
C ILE A 300 9.49 19.60 -32.19
N HIS A 301 9.20 20.89 -32.06
CA HIS A 301 9.71 21.70 -30.96
C HIS A 301 8.64 21.88 -29.90
N TYR A 302 9.05 21.75 -28.64
CA TYR A 302 8.23 21.91 -27.46
C TYR A 302 8.79 22.99 -26.52
N LEU A 303 7.91 23.65 -25.80
CA LEU A 303 8.18 24.53 -24.68
C LEU A 303 7.16 24.18 -23.59
N ASP A 304 7.62 23.65 -22.46
CA ASP A 304 6.79 23.25 -21.32
C ASP A 304 5.61 22.35 -21.74
N ASP A 305 5.88 21.22 -22.47
CA ASP A 305 4.94 20.24 -23.03
C ASP A 305 4.08 20.75 -24.20
N GLU A 306 4.04 22.05 -24.48
CA GLU A 306 3.28 22.60 -25.58
C GLU A 306 4.13 22.69 -26.85
N LYS A 307 3.56 22.35 -27.99
CA LYS A 307 4.24 22.58 -29.27
C LYS A 307 4.52 24.07 -29.46
N HIS A 308 5.78 24.42 -29.71
CA HIS A 308 6.22 25.79 -29.88
C HIS A 308 7.32 25.89 -30.94
N GLY A 309 7.10 26.68 -31.98
CA GLY A 309 8.01 26.74 -33.13
C GLY A 309 7.63 25.77 -34.24
N GLU A 310 8.63 25.35 -35.04
CA GLU A 310 8.39 24.54 -36.24
C GLU A 310 8.14 23.07 -35.90
N GLU A 311 7.18 22.46 -36.57
CA GLU A 311 7.00 21.02 -36.70
C GLU A 311 7.21 20.63 -38.17
N VAL A 312 8.06 19.64 -38.42
CA VAL A 312 8.24 19.05 -39.74
C VAL A 312 7.98 17.53 -39.64
N ARG A 313 7.15 17.02 -40.53
CA ARG A 313 6.94 15.57 -40.69
C ARG A 313 7.41 15.16 -42.06
N TYR A 314 7.86 13.94 -42.16
CA TYR A 314 8.44 13.37 -43.35
C TYR A 314 7.72 12.07 -43.74
N TYR A 315 7.57 11.81 -44.99
CA TYR A 315 7.23 10.49 -45.53
C TYR A 315 8.41 9.50 -45.37
N PRO A 316 8.15 8.17 -45.40
CA PRO A 316 9.23 7.17 -45.35
C PRO A 316 10.31 7.34 -46.43
N ASN A 317 9.99 7.94 -47.60
CA ASN A 317 10.96 8.27 -48.63
C ASN A 317 11.84 9.51 -48.34
N GLY A 318 11.75 10.08 -47.11
CA GLY A 318 12.53 11.23 -46.63
C GLY A 318 12.03 12.60 -47.12
N LYS A 319 10.99 12.66 -47.96
CA LYS A 319 10.42 13.92 -48.41
C LYS A 319 9.50 14.51 -47.34
N VAL A 320 9.45 15.84 -47.29
CA VAL A 320 8.56 16.54 -46.36
C VAL A 320 7.11 16.24 -46.68
N GLU A 321 6.33 15.82 -45.67
CA GLU A 321 4.91 15.66 -45.72
C GLU A 321 4.20 16.98 -45.33
N ILE A 322 4.61 17.54 -44.15
CA ILE A 322 4.02 18.75 -43.62
C ILE A 322 5.09 19.57 -42.93
N ARG A 323 5.01 20.91 -43.06
CA ARG A 323 5.78 21.90 -42.34
C ARG A 323 4.80 22.92 -41.78
N GLN A 324 4.80 23.11 -40.47
CA GLN A 324 3.85 23.99 -39.80
C GLN A 324 4.48 24.62 -38.55
N ASN A 325 3.90 25.72 -38.08
CA ASN A 325 4.42 26.41 -36.91
C ASN A 325 3.35 26.49 -35.81
N PHE A 326 3.81 26.39 -34.59
CA PHE A 326 2.97 26.47 -33.39
C PHE A 326 3.44 27.58 -32.46
N LYS A 327 2.52 28.15 -31.72
CA LYS A 327 2.76 29.02 -30.58
C LYS A 327 1.84 28.57 -29.45
N ASN A 328 2.45 28.11 -28.33
CA ASN A 328 1.72 27.64 -27.15
C ASN A 328 0.65 26.59 -27.51
N GLY A 329 1.01 25.56 -28.25
CA GLY A 329 0.14 24.44 -28.67
C GLY A 329 -0.80 24.76 -29.85
N VAL A 330 -0.93 26.01 -30.26
CA VAL A 330 -1.86 26.44 -31.29
C VAL A 330 -1.12 26.70 -32.62
N LEU A 331 -1.68 26.29 -33.76
CA LEU A 331 -1.14 26.61 -35.10
C LEU A 331 -1.02 28.11 -35.25
N ASN A 332 0.22 28.60 -35.52
CA ASN A 332 0.48 30.02 -35.67
C ASN A 332 1.71 30.22 -36.54
N GLY A 333 1.52 30.75 -37.77
CA GLY A 333 2.58 30.94 -38.73
C GLY A 333 2.41 30.12 -40.00
N LYS A 334 3.51 29.88 -40.70
CA LYS A 334 3.56 29.22 -42.00
C LYS A 334 3.06 27.78 -41.94
N TYR A 335 2.29 27.36 -42.95
CA TYR A 335 1.79 26.00 -43.17
C TYR A 335 2.02 25.56 -44.59
N GLU A 336 2.63 24.39 -44.77
CA GLU A 336 2.90 23.80 -46.07
C GLU A 336 2.67 22.27 -46.00
N ARG A 337 1.89 21.72 -46.90
CA ARG A 337 1.69 20.27 -47.05
C ARG A 337 2.07 19.81 -48.46
N TYR A 338 2.71 18.69 -48.52
CA TYR A 338 3.25 18.06 -49.77
C TYR A 338 2.76 16.64 -49.87
N ASN A 339 2.76 16.10 -51.10
CA ASN A 339 2.52 14.69 -51.34
C ASN A 339 3.85 13.88 -51.31
N GLU A 340 3.76 12.55 -51.41
CA GLU A 340 4.92 11.67 -51.36
C GLU A 340 5.91 11.90 -52.52
N ALA A 341 5.49 12.46 -53.64
CA ALA A 341 6.38 12.89 -54.72
C ALA A 341 7.14 14.18 -54.39
N GLY A 342 6.78 14.87 -53.26
CA GLY A 342 7.35 16.15 -52.83
C GLY A 342 6.73 17.36 -53.54
N ALA A 343 5.63 17.18 -54.28
CA ALA A 343 4.91 18.29 -54.89
C ALA A 343 4.00 18.96 -53.85
N PRO A 344 3.86 20.29 -53.84
CA PRO A 344 2.97 20.97 -52.93
C PRO A 344 1.51 20.54 -53.15
N VAL A 345 0.76 20.47 -52.02
CA VAL A 345 -0.68 20.19 -51.99
C VAL A 345 -1.43 21.41 -51.48
N GLU A 346 -0.89 22.03 -50.44
CA GLU A 346 -1.55 23.15 -49.78
C GLU A 346 -0.49 24.05 -49.09
N LYS A 347 -0.64 25.36 -49.24
CA LYS A 347 0.24 26.35 -48.60
C LYS A 347 -0.57 27.54 -48.10
N GLY A 348 -0.22 28.07 -46.95
CA GLY A 348 -0.81 29.23 -46.33
C GLY A 348 -0.19 29.59 -45.00
N GLN A 349 -0.94 30.25 -44.17
CA GLN A 349 -0.56 30.55 -42.80
C GLN A 349 -1.74 30.46 -41.85
N PHE A 350 -1.47 30.18 -40.60
CA PHE A 350 -2.43 30.25 -39.51
C PHE A 350 -2.08 31.40 -38.57
N VAL A 351 -3.09 32.00 -37.98
CA VAL A 351 -2.99 32.92 -36.84
C VAL A 351 -3.99 32.43 -35.79
N ASP A 352 -3.50 32.14 -34.60
CA ASP A 352 -4.31 31.62 -33.47
C ASP A 352 -5.23 30.46 -33.85
N GLY A 353 -4.74 29.55 -34.69
CA GLY A 353 -5.44 28.33 -35.13
C GLY A 353 -6.36 28.51 -36.32
N GLU A 354 -6.56 29.72 -36.82
CA GLU A 354 -7.42 30.03 -37.93
C GLU A 354 -6.63 30.37 -39.21
N LYS A 355 -7.15 30.00 -40.39
CA LYS A 355 -6.53 30.38 -41.67
C LYS A 355 -6.51 31.88 -41.81
N GLU A 356 -5.37 32.45 -42.18
CA GLU A 356 -5.19 33.88 -42.38
C GLU A 356 -4.39 34.17 -43.65
N GLY A 357 -4.71 35.26 -44.34
CA GLY A 357 -4.01 35.70 -45.53
C GLY A 357 -4.21 34.77 -46.74
N LYS A 358 -3.22 34.73 -47.64
CA LYS A 358 -3.29 33.99 -48.91
C LYS A 358 -3.08 32.50 -48.69
N TRP A 359 -3.98 31.69 -49.27
CA TRP A 359 -3.89 30.25 -49.31
C TRP A 359 -3.87 29.77 -50.76
N SER A 360 -3.08 28.74 -51.09
CA SER A 360 -2.99 28.14 -52.40
C SER A 360 -3.11 26.62 -52.31
N TRP A 361 -3.89 26.03 -53.20
CA TRP A 361 -4.03 24.57 -53.35
C TRP A 361 -3.48 24.13 -54.69
N TYR A 362 -2.88 22.96 -54.74
CA TYR A 362 -2.16 22.44 -55.88
C TYR A 362 -2.63 21.05 -56.23
N ASP A 363 -2.66 20.75 -57.55
CA ASP A 363 -2.84 19.42 -58.11
C ASP A 363 -1.70 19.14 -59.08
N GLY A 364 -1.04 17.99 -58.90
CA GLY A 364 0.16 17.62 -59.67
C GLY A 364 1.26 18.70 -59.68
N GLY A 365 1.34 19.53 -58.65
CA GLY A 365 2.31 20.63 -58.50
C GLY A 365 1.89 21.94 -59.19
N ARG A 366 0.74 21.98 -59.86
CA ARG A 366 0.16 23.23 -60.41
C ARG A 366 -0.83 23.81 -59.40
N GLU A 367 -0.77 25.17 -59.23
CA GLU A 367 -1.77 25.88 -58.44
C GLU A 367 -3.15 25.80 -59.17
N VAL A 368 -4.14 25.21 -58.47
CA VAL A 368 -5.49 25.02 -59.00
C VAL A 368 -6.51 25.92 -58.32
N TYR A 369 -6.22 26.38 -57.11
CA TYR A 369 -7.10 27.28 -56.38
C TYR A 369 -6.28 28.20 -55.48
N LYS A 370 -6.79 29.43 -55.34
CA LYS A 370 -6.20 30.45 -54.46
C LYS A 370 -7.30 31.23 -53.80
N ALA A 371 -7.21 31.45 -52.51
CA ALA A 371 -8.18 32.23 -51.71
C ALA A 371 -7.45 33.07 -50.68
N THR A 372 -8.12 34.11 -50.19
CA THR A 372 -7.67 34.92 -49.06
C THR A 372 -8.59 34.63 -47.88
N PHE A 373 -8.04 34.46 -46.72
CA PHE A 373 -8.79 34.21 -45.48
C PHE A 373 -8.52 35.31 -44.47
N SER A 374 -9.56 35.61 -43.68
CA SER A 374 -9.44 36.39 -42.48
C SER A 374 -10.23 35.72 -41.37
N ARG A 375 -9.57 35.41 -40.25
CA ARG A 375 -10.15 34.69 -39.12
C ARG A 375 -10.89 33.40 -39.55
N GLY A 376 -10.26 32.61 -40.36
CA GLY A 376 -10.76 31.33 -40.84
C GLY A 376 -11.84 31.41 -41.93
N GLN A 377 -12.34 32.58 -42.29
CA GLN A 377 -13.36 32.78 -43.33
C GLN A 377 -12.72 33.27 -44.62
N GLU A 378 -13.13 32.71 -45.75
CA GLU A 378 -12.73 33.20 -47.06
C GLU A 378 -13.31 34.59 -47.32
N VAL A 379 -12.43 35.51 -47.68
CA VAL A 379 -12.80 36.88 -47.99
C VAL A 379 -12.57 37.12 -49.50
N LYS A 380 -13.49 37.82 -50.10
CA LYS A 380 -13.44 38.16 -51.55
C LYS A 380 -12.48 39.29 -51.82
#